data_50cb71f68058219b4a46c3a338cac3f6
#
_entry.id   50cb71f68058219b4a46c3a338cac3f6
#
_cell.length_a   1.000
_cell.length_b   1.000
_cell.length_c   1.000
_cell.angle_alpha   90.00
_cell.angle_beta   90.00
_cell.angle_gamma   90.00
#
_symmetry.space_group_name_H-M   'P 1'
#
loop_
_entity.id
_entity.type
_entity.pdbx_description
1 polymer ?
#
loop_
_entity_poly.entity_id
_entity_poly.type
_entity_poly.pdbx_seq_one_letter_code
_entity_poly.pdbx_strand_id
1 'polypeptide(L)'
;MKKRGWILILLLLTGACAGTTQGNPQGPQGLSLTPKSFGGTLSLSQLVTGDFDGRTYRMRFEIDITPDRLAVVALSPLGVTLFTLVQEQDKPALVTRGQQPIAFDPSHILFDLHLTYWPRKALHAALSQLSLTLFESDDGSVRRVQDPNGKTVTEITYGPKAVTPRSIVIQHFDVPYRLRIKSRDVGPRKQGKGKPF
;
A
#
# COMPACT_ATOMS: atom_id res chain seq x y z
N MET A 1 73.96 -17.83 -15.63
CA MET A 1 72.89 -18.79 -15.26
C MET A 1 71.68 -18.00 -14.80
N LYS A 2 70.67 -17.85 -15.68
CA LYS A 2 69.45 -16.99 -15.48
C LYS A 2 68.32 -17.86 -14.96
N LYS A 3 67.84 -17.61 -13.72
CA LYS A 3 66.62 -18.25 -13.17
C LYS A 3 65.44 -17.40 -13.56
N ARG A 4 64.56 -17.91 -14.38
CA ARG A 4 63.25 -17.34 -14.73
C ARG A 4 62.26 -17.70 -13.65
N GLY A 5 61.81 -16.71 -12.87
CA GLY A 5 60.70 -16.85 -11.95
C GLY A 5 59.37 -16.70 -12.69
N TRP A 6 58.55 -17.72 -12.67
CA TRP A 6 57.19 -17.74 -13.22
C TRP A 6 56.23 -17.21 -12.15
N ILE A 7 55.69 -16.04 -12.35
CA ILE A 7 54.68 -15.47 -11.50
C ILE A 7 53.30 -16.00 -11.95
N LEU A 8 52.72 -16.86 -11.20
CA LEU A 8 51.34 -17.36 -11.34
C LEU A 8 50.38 -16.27 -10.83
N ILE A 9 49.70 -15.54 -11.75
CA ILE A 9 48.62 -14.61 -11.39
C ILE A 9 47.33 -15.42 -11.21
N LEU A 10 46.93 -15.57 -9.94
CA LEU A 10 45.67 -16.19 -9.56
C LEU A 10 44.57 -15.14 -9.66
N LEU A 11 43.77 -15.17 -10.75
CA LEU A 11 42.57 -14.33 -10.91
C LEU A 11 41.46 -14.87 -9.99
N LEU A 12 41.25 -14.19 -8.86
CA LEU A 12 40.08 -14.38 -8.02
C LEU A 12 38.85 -13.74 -8.69
N LEU A 13 38.03 -14.55 -9.31
CA LEU A 13 36.67 -14.19 -9.74
C LEU A 13 35.78 -14.07 -8.51
N THR A 14 35.66 -12.85 -7.98
CA THR A 14 34.62 -12.53 -7.00
C THR A 14 33.28 -12.40 -7.72
N GLY A 15 32.50 -13.48 -7.69
CA GLY A 15 31.10 -13.46 -8.10
C GLY A 15 30.32 -12.52 -7.19
N ALA A 16 29.99 -11.33 -7.68
CA ALA A 16 29.02 -10.43 -7.05
C ALA A 16 27.64 -11.08 -7.21
N CYS A 17 27.17 -11.81 -6.19
CA CYS A 17 25.76 -12.11 -6.04
C CYS A 17 25.02 -10.77 -5.88
N ALA A 18 24.40 -10.28 -6.94
CA ALA A 18 23.38 -9.24 -6.86
C ALA A 18 22.21 -9.82 -6.05
N GLY A 19 22.26 -9.66 -4.73
CA GLY A 19 21.14 -9.93 -3.86
C GLY A 19 20.00 -9.00 -4.27
N THR A 20 18.97 -9.56 -4.89
CA THR A 20 17.66 -8.89 -4.97
C THR A 20 17.18 -8.73 -3.54
N THR A 21 17.40 -7.58 -2.96
CA THR A 21 16.71 -7.16 -1.74
C THR A 21 15.23 -7.07 -2.10
N GLN A 22 14.50 -8.15 -1.85
CA GLN A 22 13.05 -8.08 -1.69
C GLN A 22 12.82 -7.18 -0.47
N GLY A 23 12.65 -5.88 -0.74
CA GLY A 23 12.18 -4.94 0.27
C GLY A 23 10.84 -5.47 0.76
N ASN A 24 10.79 -5.88 2.01
CA ASN A 24 9.54 -6.24 2.67
C ASN A 24 8.63 -5.01 2.57
N PRO A 25 7.49 -5.06 1.88
CA PRO A 25 6.60 -3.92 1.73
C PRO A 25 5.77 -3.74 3.01
N GLN A 26 6.45 -3.56 4.12
CA GLN A 26 5.83 -2.97 5.28
C GLN A 26 5.63 -1.50 4.90
N GLY A 27 4.36 -1.07 4.89
CA GLY A 27 4.04 0.35 4.73
C GLY A 27 4.86 1.20 5.69
N PRO A 28 4.92 2.51 5.49
CA PRO A 28 5.70 3.36 6.36
C PRO A 28 5.38 2.99 7.80
N GLN A 29 6.37 2.47 8.52
CA GLN A 29 6.32 2.18 9.95
C GLN A 29 5.71 0.84 10.43
N GLY A 30 5.66 -0.20 9.61
CA GLY A 30 5.38 -1.54 10.13
C GLY A 30 3.98 -1.77 10.69
N LEU A 31 2.95 -1.06 10.17
CA LEU A 31 1.56 -1.29 10.54
C LEU A 31 1.16 -2.71 10.15
N SER A 32 1.06 -3.60 11.13
CA SER A 32 0.72 -5.01 10.90
C SER A 32 -0.78 -5.21 11.08
N LEU A 33 -1.51 -5.17 9.96
CA LEU A 33 -2.93 -5.53 9.90
C LEU A 33 -3.12 -6.64 8.87
N THR A 34 -4.00 -7.58 9.20
CA THR A 34 -4.32 -8.71 8.31
C THR A 34 -5.66 -8.48 7.61
N PRO A 35 -5.91 -9.07 6.45
CA PRO A 35 -7.21 -9.03 5.82
C PRO A 35 -8.35 -9.49 6.74
N LYS A 36 -8.10 -10.50 7.58
CA LYS A 36 -9.06 -11.00 8.57
C LYS A 36 -9.50 -9.92 9.56
N SER A 37 -8.60 -9.02 9.95
CA SER A 37 -8.90 -7.94 10.89
C SER A 37 -9.80 -6.83 10.31
N PHE A 38 -10.06 -6.86 8.99
CA PHE A 38 -11.06 -6.02 8.34
C PHE A 38 -12.48 -6.39 8.79
N GLY A 39 -12.75 -7.69 9.01
CA GLY A 39 -14.01 -8.17 9.58
C GLY A 39 -15.16 -8.30 8.58
N GLY A 40 -14.90 -8.34 7.28
CA GLY A 40 -15.92 -8.44 6.24
C GLY A 40 -15.34 -8.63 4.84
N THR A 41 -16.14 -8.29 3.84
CA THR A 41 -15.73 -8.27 2.43
C THR A 41 -15.99 -6.89 1.83
N LEU A 42 -15.14 -6.45 0.91
CA LEU A 42 -15.28 -5.17 0.22
C LEU A 42 -14.70 -5.28 -1.19
N SER A 43 -15.46 -4.86 -2.20
CA SER A 43 -14.96 -4.79 -3.58
C SER A 43 -15.22 -3.40 -4.14
N LEU A 44 -14.15 -2.69 -4.51
CA LEU A 44 -14.21 -1.30 -4.97
C LEU A 44 -13.48 -1.10 -6.29
N SER A 45 -14.04 -0.22 -7.12
CA SER A 45 -13.32 0.45 -8.19
C SER A 45 -13.15 1.93 -7.81
N GLN A 46 -11.90 2.40 -7.81
CA GLN A 46 -11.54 3.75 -7.37
C GLN A 46 -10.79 4.52 -8.45
N LEU A 47 -11.21 5.76 -8.67
CA LEU A 47 -10.39 6.74 -9.38
C LEU A 47 -9.59 7.53 -8.34
N VAL A 48 -8.27 7.42 -8.42
CA VAL A 48 -7.33 8.06 -7.50
C VAL A 48 -6.54 9.13 -8.24
N THR A 49 -6.56 10.34 -7.69
CA THR A 49 -5.67 11.41 -8.10
C THR A 49 -4.72 11.70 -6.94
N GLY A 50 -3.43 11.46 -7.16
CA GLY A 50 -2.38 11.69 -6.17
C GLY A 50 -1.51 12.86 -6.58
N ASP A 51 -1.26 13.78 -5.66
CA ASP A 51 -0.27 14.84 -5.81
C ASP A 51 0.94 14.47 -4.97
N PHE A 52 2.09 14.28 -5.62
CA PHE A 52 3.34 13.88 -5.01
C PHE A 52 4.49 14.61 -5.69
N ASP A 53 5.37 15.24 -4.91
CA ASP A 53 6.55 15.97 -5.40
C ASP A 53 6.23 16.95 -6.56
N GLY A 54 5.16 17.74 -6.40
CA GLY A 54 4.70 18.72 -7.40
C GLY A 54 4.12 18.12 -8.69
N ARG A 55 3.95 16.80 -8.75
CA ARG A 55 3.37 16.09 -9.90
C ARG A 55 2.03 15.47 -9.53
N THR A 56 1.10 15.50 -10.47
CA THR A 56 -0.21 14.86 -10.34
C THR A 56 -0.25 13.56 -11.10
N TYR A 57 -0.61 12.49 -10.39
CA TYR A 57 -0.79 11.14 -10.93
C TYR A 57 -2.26 10.77 -10.91
N ARG A 58 -2.73 10.12 -11.98
CA ARG A 58 -4.09 9.58 -12.07
C ARG A 58 -4.02 8.08 -12.29
N MET A 59 -4.77 7.35 -11.48
CA MET A 59 -4.78 5.88 -11.49
C MET A 59 -6.19 5.38 -11.25
N ARG A 60 -6.45 4.14 -11.64
CA ARG A 60 -7.63 3.41 -11.21
C ARG A 60 -7.18 2.22 -10.37
N PHE A 61 -7.76 2.09 -9.19
CA PHE A 61 -7.55 0.95 -8.33
C PHE A 61 -8.77 0.03 -8.37
N GLU A 62 -8.52 -1.25 -8.57
CA GLU A 62 -9.47 -2.32 -8.35
C GLU A 62 -9.06 -3.02 -7.05
N ILE A 63 -9.92 -2.96 -6.04
CA ILE A 63 -9.63 -3.43 -4.69
C ILE A 63 -10.62 -4.54 -4.35
N ASP A 64 -10.11 -5.62 -3.81
CA ASP A 64 -10.90 -6.74 -3.29
C ASP A 64 -10.35 -7.16 -1.93
N ILE A 65 -11.22 -7.13 -0.92
CA ILE A 65 -10.90 -7.52 0.46
C ILE A 65 -11.84 -8.65 0.86
N THR A 66 -11.26 -9.75 1.28
CA THR A 66 -11.94 -10.88 1.90
C THR A 66 -11.23 -11.21 3.22
N PRO A 67 -11.79 -12.05 4.12
CA PRO A 67 -11.09 -12.43 5.34
C PRO A 67 -9.71 -13.07 5.12
N ASP A 68 -9.50 -13.70 3.97
CA ASP A 68 -8.28 -14.43 3.66
C ASP A 68 -7.30 -13.63 2.80
N ARG A 69 -7.78 -12.56 2.14
CA ARG A 69 -6.98 -11.87 1.12
C ARG A 69 -7.39 -10.41 0.94
N LEU A 70 -6.38 -9.53 0.84
CA LEU A 70 -6.48 -8.22 0.25
C LEU A 70 -5.77 -8.24 -1.10
N ALA A 71 -6.42 -7.75 -2.15
CA ALA A 71 -5.82 -7.58 -3.47
C ALA A 71 -6.10 -6.19 -4.00
N VAL A 72 -5.07 -5.56 -4.58
CA VAL A 72 -5.15 -4.28 -5.27
C VAL A 72 -4.50 -4.42 -6.63
N VAL A 73 -5.19 -3.97 -7.67
CA VAL A 73 -4.61 -3.80 -9.01
C VAL A 73 -4.66 -2.32 -9.34
N ALA A 74 -3.49 -1.70 -9.51
CA ALA A 74 -3.37 -0.32 -9.93
C ALA A 74 -3.19 -0.25 -11.46
N LEU A 75 -4.03 0.54 -12.09
CA LEU A 75 -4.07 0.71 -13.53
C LEU A 75 -3.80 2.16 -13.90
N SER A 76 -3.08 2.38 -14.98
CA SER A 76 -2.97 3.69 -15.62
C SER A 76 -4.32 4.13 -16.20
N PRO A 77 -4.50 5.40 -16.60
CA PRO A 77 -5.70 5.86 -17.30
C PRO A 77 -6.01 5.08 -18.59
N LEU A 78 -4.99 4.50 -19.21
CA LEU A 78 -5.11 3.66 -20.42
C LEU A 78 -5.36 2.18 -20.09
N GLY A 79 -5.52 1.81 -18.83
CA GLY A 79 -5.80 0.43 -18.40
C GLY A 79 -4.57 -0.48 -18.29
N VAL A 80 -3.36 0.06 -18.42
CA VAL A 80 -2.12 -0.72 -18.23
C VAL A 80 -1.86 -0.92 -16.74
N THR A 81 -1.53 -2.15 -16.34
CA THR A 81 -1.18 -2.46 -14.94
C THR A 81 0.12 -1.77 -14.54
N LEU A 82 0.04 -0.93 -13.51
CA LEU A 82 1.17 -0.25 -12.91
C LEU A 82 1.82 -1.11 -11.82
N PHE A 83 1.00 -1.71 -10.98
CA PHE A 83 1.41 -2.69 -9.97
C PHE A 83 0.22 -3.51 -9.49
N THR A 84 0.52 -4.62 -8.85
CA THR A 84 -0.42 -5.37 -8.03
C THR A 84 0.11 -5.47 -6.60
N LEU A 85 -0.78 -5.43 -5.62
CA LEU A 85 -0.47 -5.66 -4.21
C LEU A 85 -1.39 -6.76 -3.72
N VAL A 86 -0.83 -7.78 -3.10
CA VAL A 86 -1.58 -8.90 -2.54
C VAL A 86 -1.07 -9.18 -1.14
N GLN A 87 -1.99 -9.24 -0.19
CA GLN A 87 -1.71 -9.72 1.16
C GLN A 87 -2.64 -10.92 1.43
N GLU A 88 -2.07 -12.04 1.81
CA GLU A 88 -2.80 -13.27 2.13
C GLU A 88 -2.66 -13.56 3.62
N GLN A 89 -3.80 -13.66 4.31
CA GLN A 89 -3.86 -13.97 5.75
C GLN A 89 -2.88 -13.09 6.55
N ASP A 90 -1.97 -13.70 7.29
CA ASP A 90 -0.95 -13.07 8.14
C ASP A 90 0.41 -12.92 7.46
N LYS A 91 0.48 -13.22 6.15
CA LYS A 91 1.71 -13.06 5.38
C LYS A 91 1.97 -11.58 5.07
N PRO A 92 3.25 -11.20 4.91
CA PRO A 92 3.60 -9.89 4.38
C PRO A 92 2.96 -9.65 3.01
N ALA A 93 2.59 -8.41 2.74
CA ALA A 93 2.05 -8.06 1.44
C ALA A 93 3.13 -8.18 0.35
N LEU A 94 2.75 -8.80 -0.77
CA LEU A 94 3.59 -8.91 -1.96
C LEU A 94 3.21 -7.81 -2.95
N VAL A 95 4.19 -7.02 -3.39
CA VAL A 95 4.04 -6.03 -4.45
C VAL A 95 4.74 -6.51 -5.71
N THR A 96 3.98 -6.63 -6.81
CA THR A 96 4.53 -6.90 -8.14
C THR A 96 4.38 -5.64 -8.98
N ARG A 97 5.51 -5.09 -9.46
CA ARG A 97 5.53 -3.90 -10.32
C ARG A 97 5.25 -4.28 -11.76
N GLY A 98 4.47 -3.44 -12.46
CA GLY A 98 4.29 -3.52 -13.91
C GLY A 98 5.53 -3.00 -14.66
N GLN A 99 5.42 -2.95 -15.99
CA GLN A 99 6.52 -2.50 -16.84
C GLN A 99 6.72 -0.97 -16.82
N GLN A 100 5.67 -0.21 -16.49
CA GLN A 100 5.77 1.25 -16.43
C GLN A 100 6.37 1.70 -15.09
N PRO A 101 7.32 2.63 -15.09
CA PRO A 101 7.87 3.19 -13.86
C PRO A 101 6.81 3.99 -13.13
N ILE A 102 6.79 3.84 -11.80
CA ILE A 102 5.99 4.64 -10.88
C ILE A 102 6.92 5.40 -9.94
N ALA A 103 6.58 6.65 -9.65
CA ALA A 103 7.44 7.56 -8.89
C ALA A 103 7.28 7.42 -7.35
N PHE A 104 6.45 6.53 -6.88
CA PHE A 104 6.19 6.30 -5.44
C PHE A 104 6.34 4.82 -5.09
N ASP A 105 6.48 4.52 -3.81
CA ASP A 105 6.48 3.15 -3.33
C ASP A 105 5.03 2.65 -3.14
N PRO A 106 4.60 1.57 -3.82
CA PRO A 106 3.27 1.01 -3.65
C PRO A 106 2.94 0.53 -2.23
N SER A 107 3.92 0.34 -1.36
CA SER A 107 3.69 -0.02 0.04
C SER A 107 2.91 1.04 0.81
N HIS A 108 3.04 2.31 0.43
CA HIS A 108 2.24 3.41 1.00
C HIS A 108 0.74 3.20 0.76
N ILE A 109 0.37 2.59 -0.37
CA ILE A 109 -1.04 2.31 -0.69
C ILE A 109 -1.66 1.31 0.28
N LEU A 110 -0.89 0.32 0.74
CA LEU A 110 -1.38 -0.62 1.76
C LEU A 110 -1.69 0.11 3.08
N PHE A 111 -0.78 1.00 3.50
CA PHE A 111 -0.97 1.81 4.70
C PHE A 111 -2.22 2.69 4.58
N ASP A 112 -2.38 3.39 3.46
CA ASP A 112 -3.55 4.24 3.19
C ASP A 112 -4.85 3.45 3.16
N LEU A 113 -4.87 2.25 2.60
CA LEU A 113 -6.02 1.36 2.60
C LEU A 113 -6.39 0.92 4.02
N HIS A 114 -5.40 0.53 4.81
CA HIS A 114 -5.61 0.18 6.20
C HIS A 114 -6.20 1.35 6.98
N LEU A 115 -5.58 2.53 6.91
CA LEU A 115 -6.08 3.72 7.60
C LEU A 115 -7.49 4.11 7.15
N THR A 116 -7.81 3.89 5.88
CA THR A 116 -9.10 4.31 5.30
C THR A 116 -10.24 3.36 5.66
N TYR A 117 -10.00 2.05 5.58
CA TYR A 117 -11.09 1.07 5.57
C TYR A 117 -11.14 0.17 6.79
N TRP A 118 -10.05 -0.02 7.53
CA TRP A 118 -10.07 -0.92 8.68
C TRP A 118 -10.89 -0.37 9.85
N PRO A 119 -11.54 -1.24 10.61
CA PRO A 119 -12.29 -0.85 11.80
C PRO A 119 -11.41 -0.15 12.83
N ARG A 120 -11.97 0.85 13.52
CA ARG A 120 -11.29 1.62 14.56
C ARG A 120 -10.53 0.75 15.56
N LYS A 121 -11.16 -0.35 16.03
CA LYS A 121 -10.57 -1.25 17.02
C LYS A 121 -9.26 -1.88 16.54
N ALA A 122 -9.23 -2.38 15.31
CA ALA A 122 -8.03 -2.98 14.71
C ALA A 122 -6.94 -1.94 14.48
N LEU A 123 -7.31 -0.78 13.95
CA LEU A 123 -6.38 0.34 13.72
C LEU A 123 -5.77 0.85 15.03
N HIS A 124 -6.60 1.08 16.05
CA HIS A 124 -6.12 1.59 17.34
C HIS A 124 -5.07 0.65 17.94
N ALA A 125 -5.32 -0.67 17.92
CA ALA A 125 -4.37 -1.65 18.43
C ALA A 125 -3.03 -1.64 17.66
N ALA A 126 -3.09 -1.55 16.31
CA ALA A 126 -1.89 -1.56 15.47
C ALA A 126 -1.10 -0.23 15.57
N LEU A 127 -1.78 0.92 15.58
CA LEU A 127 -1.15 2.24 15.69
C LEU A 127 -0.51 2.45 17.07
N SER A 128 -1.14 1.96 18.14
CA SER A 128 -0.57 2.05 19.49
C SER A 128 0.79 1.36 19.62
N GLN A 129 1.03 0.27 18.87
CA GLN A 129 2.34 -0.39 18.82
C GLN A 129 3.43 0.49 18.20
N LEU A 130 3.03 1.47 17.40
CA LEU A 130 3.92 2.45 16.76
C LEU A 130 3.97 3.78 17.51
N SER A 131 3.40 3.84 18.72
CA SER A 131 3.24 5.08 19.49
C SER A 131 2.43 6.15 18.76
N LEU A 132 1.55 5.74 17.86
CA LEU A 132 0.63 6.62 17.14
C LEU A 132 -0.77 6.56 17.75
N THR A 133 -1.48 7.68 17.71
CA THR A 133 -2.85 7.79 18.24
C THR A 133 -3.85 7.99 17.10
N LEU A 134 -4.98 7.27 17.17
CA LEU A 134 -6.08 7.41 16.23
C LEU A 134 -7.18 8.28 16.84
N PHE A 135 -7.53 9.33 16.14
CA PHE A 135 -8.70 10.17 16.41
C PHE A 135 -9.75 9.97 15.31
N GLU A 136 -11.02 9.92 15.69
CA GLU A 136 -12.15 9.93 14.75
C GLU A 136 -13.19 10.95 15.25
N SER A 137 -13.72 11.77 14.33
CA SER A 137 -14.83 12.68 14.65
C SER A 137 -16.11 11.91 14.95
N ASP A 138 -17.00 12.49 15.77
CA ASP A 138 -18.25 11.83 16.21
C ASP A 138 -19.17 11.46 15.05
N ASP A 139 -19.17 12.25 14.00
CA ASP A 139 -19.94 12.01 12.78
C ASP A 139 -19.26 11.01 11.81
N GLY A 140 -18.01 10.59 12.12
CA GLY A 140 -17.21 9.70 11.30
C GLY A 140 -16.73 10.31 9.98
N SER A 141 -16.80 11.64 9.83
CA SER A 141 -16.37 12.33 8.60
C SER A 141 -14.86 12.53 8.53
N VAL A 142 -14.16 12.47 9.67
CA VAL A 142 -12.71 12.69 9.75
C VAL A 142 -12.06 11.63 10.59
N ARG A 143 -10.91 11.15 10.11
CA ARG A 143 -10.00 10.28 10.83
C ARG A 143 -8.61 10.90 10.81
N ARG A 144 -7.94 10.99 11.97
CA ARG A 144 -6.57 11.52 12.09
C ARG A 144 -5.67 10.53 12.77
N VAL A 145 -4.43 10.48 12.31
CA VAL A 145 -3.34 9.81 13.00
C VAL A 145 -2.40 10.87 13.53
N GLN A 146 -2.05 10.78 14.80
CA GLN A 146 -1.19 11.74 15.50
C GLN A 146 0.06 11.04 16.05
N ASP A 147 1.16 11.76 16.03
CA ASP A 147 2.41 11.35 16.67
C ASP A 147 2.33 11.49 18.21
N PRO A 148 3.35 11.04 18.97
CA PRO A 148 3.37 11.16 20.42
C PRO A 148 3.32 12.61 20.95
N ASN A 149 3.65 13.58 20.11
CA ASN A 149 3.59 15.02 20.46
C ASN A 149 2.22 15.64 20.16
N GLY A 150 1.25 14.84 19.66
CA GLY A 150 -0.08 15.29 19.27
C GLY A 150 -0.14 15.97 17.90
N LYS A 151 0.97 15.98 17.13
CA LYS A 151 0.98 16.49 15.77
C LYS A 151 0.28 15.52 14.83
N THR A 152 -0.66 16.03 14.03
CA THR A 152 -1.31 15.22 12.99
C THR A 152 -0.31 14.88 11.89
N VAL A 153 -0.11 13.58 11.63
CA VAL A 153 0.77 13.05 10.58
C VAL A 153 -0.03 12.61 9.35
N THR A 154 -1.29 12.20 9.55
CA THR A 154 -2.20 11.85 8.46
C THR A 154 -3.62 12.29 8.81
N GLU A 155 -4.32 12.85 7.84
CA GLU A 155 -5.76 13.16 7.95
C GLU A 155 -6.51 12.56 6.78
N ILE A 156 -7.62 11.89 7.08
CA ILE A 156 -8.54 11.32 6.10
C ILE A 156 -9.90 11.98 6.29
N THR A 157 -10.41 12.61 5.23
CA THR A 157 -11.73 13.20 5.19
C THR A 157 -12.62 12.36 4.29
N TYR A 158 -13.75 11.93 4.82
CA TYR A 158 -14.76 11.19 4.10
C TYR A 158 -15.86 12.14 3.62
N GLY A 159 -16.30 11.97 2.37
CA GLY A 159 -17.47 12.66 1.84
C GLY A 159 -18.76 12.25 2.54
N PRO A 160 -19.92 12.75 2.07
CA PRO A 160 -21.22 12.50 2.68
C PRO A 160 -21.42 11.01 2.99
N LYS A 161 -22.01 10.76 4.17
CA LYS A 161 -22.18 9.42 4.74
C LYS A 161 -22.93 8.49 3.78
N ALA A 162 -22.28 7.42 3.38
CA ALA A 162 -22.81 6.31 2.59
C ALA A 162 -22.29 5.01 3.21
N VAL A 163 -22.86 3.86 2.84
CA VAL A 163 -22.36 2.55 3.29
C VAL A 163 -20.87 2.41 2.95
N THR A 164 -20.49 2.86 1.75
CA THR A 164 -19.09 3.03 1.35
C THR A 164 -18.86 4.49 0.96
N PRO A 165 -17.87 5.20 1.56
CA PRO A 165 -17.60 6.59 1.20
C PRO A 165 -17.29 6.73 -0.29
N ARG A 166 -18.06 7.56 -0.99
CA ARG A 166 -17.90 7.79 -2.44
C ARG A 166 -16.76 8.74 -2.77
N SER A 167 -16.42 9.63 -1.86
CA SER A 167 -15.25 10.51 -1.99
C SER A 167 -14.44 10.51 -0.71
N ILE A 168 -13.12 10.45 -0.86
CA ILE A 168 -12.18 10.40 0.25
C ILE A 168 -11.01 11.30 -0.13
N VAL A 169 -10.52 12.07 0.83
CA VAL A 169 -9.27 12.81 0.73
C VAL A 169 -8.34 12.31 1.82
N ILE A 170 -7.13 11.92 1.44
CA ILE A 170 -6.06 11.56 2.37
C ILE A 170 -4.97 12.61 2.23
N GLN A 171 -4.58 13.21 3.34
CA GLN A 171 -3.48 14.16 3.43
C GLN A 171 -2.43 13.63 4.38
N HIS A 172 -1.21 13.44 3.88
CA HIS A 172 -0.03 13.16 4.70
C HIS A 172 0.77 14.44 4.91
N PHE A 173 1.30 14.60 6.11
CA PHE A 173 2.03 15.81 6.51
C PHE A 173 3.52 15.55 6.73
N ASP A 174 3.92 14.31 7.00
CA ASP A 174 5.33 13.92 7.16
C ASP A 174 6.01 13.68 5.82
N VAL A 175 5.33 12.93 4.95
CA VAL A 175 5.69 12.80 3.54
C VAL A 175 4.61 13.55 2.77
N PRO A 176 4.89 14.77 2.27
CA PRO A 176 3.84 15.64 1.76
C PRO A 176 3.24 15.11 0.46
N TYR A 177 2.21 14.27 0.59
CA TYR A 177 1.38 13.89 -0.54
C TYR A 177 -0.10 13.93 -0.18
N ARG A 178 -0.92 14.07 -1.20
CA ARG A 178 -2.37 14.12 -1.07
C ARG A 178 -3.03 13.21 -2.09
N LEU A 179 -3.98 12.41 -1.62
CA LEU A 179 -4.82 11.58 -2.48
C LEU A 179 -6.26 12.09 -2.47
N ARG A 180 -6.85 12.18 -3.64
CA ARG A 180 -8.28 12.40 -3.84
C ARG A 180 -8.86 11.17 -4.51
N ILE A 181 -9.79 10.52 -3.84
CA ILE A 181 -10.34 9.23 -4.22
C ILE A 181 -11.83 9.38 -4.51
N LYS A 182 -12.28 8.82 -5.64
CA LYS A 182 -13.68 8.61 -5.95
C LYS A 182 -13.95 7.12 -6.07
N SER A 183 -14.80 6.59 -5.20
CA SER A 183 -15.08 5.15 -5.10
C SER A 183 -16.44 4.80 -5.67
N ARG A 184 -16.51 3.62 -6.27
CA ARG A 184 -17.73 2.92 -6.63
C ARG A 184 -17.66 1.50 -6.08
N ASP A 185 -18.67 1.11 -5.33
CA ASP A 185 -18.86 -0.27 -4.91
C ASP A 185 -19.25 -1.09 -6.15
N VAL A 186 -18.53 -2.18 -6.40
CA VAL A 186 -18.79 -3.06 -7.54
C VAL A 186 -19.40 -4.40 -7.13
N GLY A 187 -19.70 -4.55 -5.81
CA GLY A 187 -20.19 -5.79 -5.22
C GLY A 187 -19.13 -6.91 -5.25
N PRO A 188 -19.38 -8.02 -4.57
CA PRO A 188 -18.46 -9.15 -4.58
C PRO A 188 -18.31 -9.68 -6.00
N ARG A 189 -17.08 -9.71 -6.51
CA ARG A 189 -16.80 -10.35 -7.81
C ARG A 189 -17.17 -11.84 -7.70
N LYS A 190 -18.09 -12.30 -8.54
CA LYS A 190 -18.29 -13.74 -8.72
C LYS A 190 -16.94 -14.29 -9.18
N GLN A 191 -16.31 -15.10 -8.34
CA GLN A 191 -15.09 -15.82 -8.73
C GLN A 191 -15.45 -16.68 -9.95
N GLY A 192 -15.10 -16.19 -11.13
CA GLY A 192 -15.09 -17.03 -12.31
C GLY A 192 -14.15 -18.20 -12.00
N LYS A 193 -14.61 -19.43 -12.23
CA LYS A 193 -13.78 -20.64 -12.19
C LYS A 193 -12.71 -20.50 -13.28
N GLY A 194 -11.72 -19.62 -13.04
CA GLY A 194 -10.55 -19.47 -13.88
C GLY A 194 -9.55 -20.55 -13.50
N LYS A 195 -9.12 -21.32 -14.49
CA LYS A 195 -8.02 -22.27 -14.37
C LYS A 195 -6.79 -21.55 -13.81
N PRO A 196 -6.01 -22.19 -12.94
CA PRO A 196 -4.71 -21.63 -12.51
C PRO A 196 -3.81 -21.51 -13.75
N PHE A 197 -3.15 -20.37 -13.87
CA PHE A 197 -2.06 -20.13 -14.82
C PHE A 197 -0.79 -20.79 -14.30
#